data_54a10fb1ef784fc96c6bc251d0607484
#
_entry.id   54a10fb1ef784fc96c6bc251d0607484
#
_cell.length_a   1.000
_cell.length_b   1.000
_cell.length_c   1.000
_cell.angle_alpha   90.00
_cell.angle_beta   90.00
_cell.angle_gamma   90.00
#
_symmetry.space_group_name_H-M   'P 1'
#
loop_
_entity.id
_entity.type
_entity.pdbx_description
1 polymer ?
#
loop_
_entity_poly.entity_id
_entity_poly.type
_entity_poly.pdbx_seq_one_letter_code
_entity_poly.pdbx_strand_id
1 'polypeptide(L)'
;VGPDAGWGRWDATILRAADELYHDSFLSDATWMTLTKRYDTQQLIDVIFTGAEYIMLSMMANSFGVQPDARWAARLPTDVPRRIGAARATPLRLERARLEPIPVDEWSDEVRRLLDPNGTGRPALNLYMTLARHPTFYRPRAVQSAYIRTGSTLAGRVREILILRIGWLCGAEYEWAQHVRAGRREGLTDEEMQRIALGARAPGWDPFEAALVRAADELHRDDTITLATWDELAARYSEQELIDVVVTVAGYRMVSMALNSLGAQLEPDRERFPNIGSR
;
A
#
# COMPACT_ATOMS: atom_id res chain seq x y z
N VAL A 1 -9.94 -19.22 -10.73
CA VAL A 1 -9.28 -19.59 -12.00
C VAL A 1 -7.81 -19.19 -11.85
N GLY A 2 -7.00 -20.11 -11.34
CA GLY A 2 -5.57 -19.84 -11.09
C GLY A 2 -4.73 -19.94 -12.37
N PRO A 3 -3.43 -19.62 -12.28
CA PRO A 3 -2.48 -19.64 -13.40
C PRO A 3 -2.42 -20.99 -14.17
N ASP A 4 -2.92 -22.06 -13.57
CA ASP A 4 -2.88 -23.41 -14.12
C ASP A 4 -4.15 -23.83 -14.89
N ALA A 5 -5.11 -22.91 -15.08
CA ALA A 5 -6.41 -23.18 -15.72
C ALA A 5 -6.37 -23.11 -17.27
N GLY A 6 -5.30 -23.55 -17.90
CA GLY A 6 -5.18 -23.58 -19.37
C GLY A 6 -4.77 -22.26 -20.03
N TRP A 7 -4.32 -21.28 -19.26
CA TRP A 7 -3.81 -20.02 -19.77
C TRP A 7 -2.48 -20.20 -20.50
N GLY A 8 -2.26 -19.40 -21.52
CA GLY A 8 -0.93 -19.28 -22.13
C GLY A 8 0.11 -18.86 -21.07
N ARG A 9 1.36 -19.28 -21.24
CA ARG A 9 2.44 -19.00 -20.27
C ARG A 9 2.52 -17.53 -19.85
N TRP A 10 2.27 -16.61 -20.78
CA TRP A 10 2.33 -15.17 -20.52
C TRP A 10 1.15 -14.70 -19.66
N ASP A 11 -0.08 -15.07 -20.03
CA ASP A 11 -1.28 -14.70 -19.30
C ASP A 11 -1.27 -15.28 -17.87
N ALA A 12 -0.80 -16.52 -17.73
CA ALA A 12 -0.57 -17.15 -16.44
C ALA A 12 0.42 -16.36 -15.56
N THR A 13 1.43 -15.70 -16.16
CA THR A 13 2.38 -14.86 -15.41
C THR A 13 1.73 -13.57 -14.93
N ILE A 14 0.89 -12.94 -15.75
CA ILE A 14 0.13 -11.72 -15.34
C ILE A 14 -0.84 -12.05 -14.20
N LEU A 15 -1.59 -13.15 -14.31
CA LEU A 15 -2.50 -13.61 -13.25
C LEU A 15 -1.74 -13.92 -11.95
N ARG A 16 -0.58 -14.57 -12.06
CA ARG A 16 0.28 -14.82 -10.89
C ARG A 16 0.78 -13.51 -10.25
N ALA A 17 1.14 -12.52 -11.06
CA ALA A 17 1.53 -11.22 -10.53
C ALA A 17 0.41 -10.57 -9.72
N ALA A 18 -0.84 -10.65 -10.20
CA ALA A 18 -2.00 -10.16 -9.47
C ALA A 18 -2.23 -10.94 -8.16
N ASP A 19 -2.13 -12.27 -8.20
CA ASP A 19 -2.25 -13.12 -7.00
C ASP A 19 -1.17 -12.81 -5.96
N GLU A 20 0.09 -12.64 -6.38
CA GLU A 20 1.22 -12.32 -5.51
C GLU A 20 1.08 -10.93 -4.88
N LEU A 21 0.65 -9.92 -5.65
CA LEU A 21 0.37 -8.58 -5.11
C LEU A 21 -0.74 -8.64 -4.06
N TYR A 22 -1.80 -9.38 -4.34
CA TYR A 22 -2.95 -9.49 -3.44
C TYR A 22 -2.60 -10.20 -2.12
N HIS A 23 -1.95 -11.37 -2.20
CA HIS A 23 -1.68 -12.22 -1.04
C HIS A 23 -0.40 -11.85 -0.29
N ASP A 24 0.65 -11.48 -1.03
CA ASP A 24 1.98 -11.28 -0.49
C ASP A 24 2.39 -9.81 -0.38
N SER A 25 1.62 -8.91 -0.99
CA SER A 25 2.01 -7.50 -1.18
C SER A 25 3.39 -7.36 -1.82
N PHE A 26 3.75 -8.28 -2.71
CA PHE A 26 5.10 -8.41 -3.27
C PHE A 26 5.09 -9.31 -4.51
N LEU A 27 5.87 -8.96 -5.54
CA LEU A 27 6.15 -9.84 -6.67
C LEU A 27 7.37 -10.72 -6.39
N SER A 28 7.24 -12.03 -6.55
CA SER A 28 8.37 -12.95 -6.44
C SER A 28 9.43 -12.70 -7.51
N ASP A 29 10.68 -13.12 -7.26
CA ASP A 29 11.74 -13.00 -8.26
C ASP A 29 11.43 -13.79 -9.53
N ALA A 30 10.80 -14.95 -9.40
CA ALA A 30 10.41 -15.76 -10.56
C ALA A 30 9.40 -15.04 -11.47
N THR A 31 8.39 -14.39 -10.87
CA THR A 31 7.41 -13.58 -11.60
C THR A 31 8.06 -12.34 -12.18
N TRP A 32 8.83 -11.60 -11.40
CA TRP A 32 9.57 -10.42 -11.84
C TRP A 32 10.49 -10.72 -13.04
N MET A 33 11.36 -11.71 -12.92
CA MET A 33 12.27 -12.10 -14.01
C MET A 33 11.55 -12.56 -15.28
N THR A 34 10.34 -13.08 -15.16
CA THR A 34 9.53 -13.46 -16.32
C THR A 34 8.94 -12.21 -16.98
N LEU A 35 8.43 -11.26 -16.20
CA LEU A 35 7.89 -10.01 -16.70
C LEU A 35 8.95 -9.15 -17.41
N THR A 36 10.17 -9.05 -16.87
CA THR A 36 11.27 -8.28 -17.46
C THR A 36 11.75 -8.79 -18.82
N LYS A 37 11.39 -10.01 -19.21
CA LYS A 37 11.69 -10.54 -20.56
C LYS A 37 10.85 -9.88 -21.66
N ARG A 38 9.77 -9.22 -21.31
CA ARG A 38 8.82 -8.67 -22.28
C ARG A 38 8.43 -7.22 -21.99
N TYR A 39 8.45 -6.81 -20.74
CA TYR A 39 8.06 -5.48 -20.31
C TYR A 39 9.28 -4.60 -20.03
N ASP A 40 9.19 -3.35 -20.45
CA ASP A 40 10.13 -2.30 -20.07
C ASP A 40 9.83 -1.78 -18.65
N THR A 41 10.65 -0.83 -18.20
CA THR A 41 10.53 -0.25 -16.85
C THR A 41 9.17 0.39 -16.59
N GLN A 42 8.60 1.11 -17.56
CA GLN A 42 7.32 1.78 -17.41
C GLN A 42 6.19 0.75 -17.33
N GLN A 43 6.21 -0.23 -18.21
CA GLN A 43 5.22 -1.33 -18.21
C GLN A 43 5.28 -2.18 -16.93
N LEU A 44 6.47 -2.37 -16.34
CA LEU A 44 6.60 -3.07 -15.06
C LEU A 44 5.96 -2.26 -13.91
N ILE A 45 6.13 -0.94 -13.91
CA ILE A 45 5.44 -0.05 -12.96
C ILE A 45 3.94 -0.14 -13.18
N ASP A 46 3.45 -0.11 -14.43
CA ASP A 46 2.02 -0.21 -14.75
C ASP A 46 1.42 -1.55 -14.30
N VAL A 47 2.12 -2.67 -14.46
CA VAL A 47 1.64 -3.99 -13.97
C VAL A 47 1.41 -3.96 -12.47
N ILE A 48 2.38 -3.47 -11.70
CA ILE A 48 2.26 -3.41 -10.24
C ILE A 48 1.09 -2.51 -9.83
N PHE A 49 1.06 -1.29 -10.37
CA PHE A 49 0.05 -0.33 -9.95
C PHE A 49 -1.35 -0.66 -10.47
N THR A 50 -1.48 -1.27 -11.66
CA THR A 50 -2.79 -1.75 -12.11
C THR A 50 -3.37 -2.78 -11.15
N GLY A 51 -2.59 -3.80 -10.78
CA GLY A 51 -3.04 -4.80 -9.80
C GLY A 51 -3.36 -4.18 -8.45
N ALA A 52 -2.48 -3.34 -7.92
CA ALA A 52 -2.62 -2.73 -6.61
C ALA A 52 -3.77 -1.70 -6.53
N GLU A 53 -4.02 -0.95 -7.60
CA GLU A 53 -5.12 0.02 -7.68
C GLU A 53 -6.49 -0.68 -7.68
N TYR A 54 -6.63 -1.78 -8.42
CA TYR A 54 -7.88 -2.54 -8.39
C TYR A 54 -8.12 -3.25 -7.06
N ILE A 55 -7.08 -3.62 -6.32
CA ILE A 55 -7.21 -4.07 -4.92
C ILE A 55 -7.74 -2.91 -4.06
N MET A 56 -7.16 -1.71 -4.19
CA MET A 56 -7.63 -0.50 -3.49
C MET A 56 -9.10 -0.21 -3.80
N LEU A 57 -9.49 -0.22 -5.08
CA LEU A 57 -10.88 0.03 -5.50
C LEU A 57 -11.84 -1.03 -4.94
N SER A 58 -11.41 -2.30 -4.88
CA SER A 58 -12.20 -3.38 -4.29
C SER A 58 -12.43 -3.17 -2.80
N MET A 59 -11.39 -2.76 -2.06
CA MET A 59 -11.52 -2.41 -0.63
C MET A 59 -12.52 -1.26 -0.42
N MET A 60 -12.47 -0.24 -1.25
CA MET A 60 -13.41 0.89 -1.21
C MET A 60 -14.83 0.44 -1.54
N ALA A 61 -15.03 -0.27 -2.65
CA ALA A 61 -16.35 -0.72 -3.08
C ALA A 61 -17.01 -1.64 -2.05
N ASN A 62 -16.24 -2.56 -1.47
CA ASN A 62 -16.72 -3.49 -0.44
C ASN A 62 -17.10 -2.74 0.85
N SER A 63 -16.23 -1.84 1.33
CA SER A 63 -16.45 -1.11 2.59
C SER A 63 -17.59 -0.12 2.50
N PHE A 64 -17.80 0.50 1.33
CA PHE A 64 -18.90 1.43 1.10
C PHE A 64 -20.20 0.73 0.69
N GLY A 65 -20.20 -0.59 0.54
CA GLY A 65 -21.37 -1.35 0.16
C GLY A 65 -21.89 -0.98 -1.24
N VAL A 66 -20.99 -0.66 -2.18
CA VAL A 66 -21.35 -0.29 -3.56
C VAL A 66 -22.10 -1.43 -4.23
N GLN A 67 -23.32 -1.15 -4.69
CA GLN A 67 -24.13 -2.15 -5.37
C GLN A 67 -23.87 -2.14 -6.88
N PRO A 68 -23.84 -3.33 -7.52
CA PRO A 68 -23.74 -3.41 -8.98
C PRO A 68 -24.91 -2.67 -9.64
N ASP A 69 -24.64 -1.95 -10.73
CA ASP A 69 -25.69 -1.39 -11.56
C ASP A 69 -26.59 -2.51 -12.11
N ALA A 70 -27.89 -2.35 -12.00
CA ALA A 70 -28.87 -3.35 -12.47
C ALA A 70 -28.71 -3.73 -13.96
N ARG A 71 -28.08 -2.87 -14.75
CA ARG A 71 -27.77 -3.11 -16.17
C ARG A 71 -26.62 -4.11 -16.37
N TRP A 72 -25.81 -4.38 -15.35
CA TRP A 72 -24.69 -5.30 -15.41
C TRP A 72 -25.10 -6.62 -14.75
N ALA A 73 -25.63 -7.53 -15.54
CA ALA A 73 -26.13 -8.83 -15.06
C ALA A 73 -25.00 -9.83 -14.70
N ALA A 74 -23.75 -9.55 -15.09
CA ALA A 74 -22.63 -10.44 -14.83
C ALA A 74 -22.27 -10.40 -13.34
N ARG A 75 -22.43 -11.53 -12.66
CA ARG A 75 -21.98 -11.74 -11.27
C ARG A 75 -20.68 -12.52 -11.26
N LEU A 76 -19.90 -12.34 -10.20
CA LEU A 76 -18.74 -13.20 -9.98
C LEU A 76 -19.17 -14.67 -9.93
N PRO A 77 -18.39 -15.60 -10.52
CA PRO A 77 -18.66 -17.04 -10.38
C PRO A 77 -18.67 -17.41 -8.89
N THR A 78 -19.74 -18.08 -8.46
CA THR A 78 -19.89 -18.49 -7.05
C THR A 78 -19.30 -19.88 -6.79
N ASP A 79 -19.01 -20.62 -7.84
CA ASP A 79 -18.46 -21.98 -7.84
C ASP A 79 -16.92 -22.03 -7.89
N VAL A 80 -16.27 -20.89 -8.04
CA VAL A 80 -14.81 -20.79 -8.01
C VAL A 80 -14.35 -20.48 -6.58
N PRO A 81 -13.59 -21.40 -5.94
CA PRO A 81 -13.06 -21.14 -4.60
C PRO A 81 -12.18 -19.88 -4.61
N ARG A 82 -12.48 -18.95 -3.71
CA ARG A 82 -11.52 -17.87 -3.40
C ARG A 82 -10.33 -18.50 -2.68
N ARG A 83 -9.15 -18.47 -3.26
CA ARG A 83 -7.93 -18.81 -2.53
C ARG A 83 -7.69 -17.72 -1.50
N ILE A 84 -7.96 -18.03 -0.23
CA ILE A 84 -7.47 -17.23 0.88
C ILE A 84 -6.03 -17.69 1.10
N GLY A 85 -5.08 -16.88 0.64
CA GLY A 85 -3.67 -17.14 0.87
C GLY A 85 -3.36 -17.10 2.37
N ALA A 86 -2.48 -17.98 2.85
CA ALA A 86 -1.90 -17.81 4.16
C ALA A 86 -1.04 -16.54 4.16
N ALA A 87 -1.24 -15.68 5.15
CA ALA A 87 -0.38 -14.51 5.33
C ALA A 87 1.10 -14.94 5.40
N ARG A 88 1.98 -14.23 4.73
CA ARG A 88 3.41 -14.49 4.79
C ARG A 88 3.93 -14.32 6.21
N ALA A 89 4.66 -15.31 6.70
CA ALA A 89 5.25 -15.28 8.04
C ALA A 89 6.39 -14.26 8.19
N THR A 90 6.99 -13.80 7.09
CA THR A 90 8.14 -12.88 7.12
C THR A 90 8.04 -11.87 5.98
N PRO A 91 8.18 -10.57 6.26
CA PRO A 91 8.24 -9.55 5.22
C PRO A 91 9.44 -9.82 4.31
N LEU A 92 9.22 -9.88 3.00
CA LEU A 92 10.29 -9.93 2.03
C LEU A 92 10.80 -8.53 1.76
N ARG A 93 12.03 -8.30 2.16
CA ARG A 93 12.76 -7.13 1.71
C ARG A 93 13.85 -7.57 0.74
N LEU A 94 13.85 -6.94 -0.42
CA LEU A 94 14.94 -7.12 -1.38
C LEU A 94 16.20 -6.42 -0.85
N GLU A 95 17.35 -7.10 -0.93
CA GLU A 95 18.64 -6.53 -0.54
C GLU A 95 19.10 -5.42 -1.50
N ARG A 96 18.58 -5.44 -2.72
CA ARG A 96 18.87 -4.45 -3.78
C ARG A 96 17.59 -4.03 -4.47
N ALA A 97 17.57 -2.77 -4.92
CA ALA A 97 16.48 -2.28 -5.74
C ALA A 97 16.41 -3.06 -7.07
N ARG A 98 15.19 -3.40 -7.49
CA ARG A 98 14.94 -3.93 -8.84
C ARG A 98 14.89 -2.81 -9.87
N LEU A 99 14.39 -1.64 -9.44
CA LEU A 99 14.46 -0.39 -10.19
C LEU A 99 15.17 0.64 -9.31
N GLU A 100 16.38 1.02 -9.70
CA GLU A 100 17.17 2.02 -8.98
C GLU A 100 16.52 3.41 -9.11
N PRO A 101 16.57 4.25 -8.05
CA PRO A 101 16.22 5.65 -8.15
C PRO A 101 17.00 6.35 -9.28
N ILE A 102 16.37 7.30 -9.97
CA ILE A 102 17.10 8.12 -10.96
C ILE A 102 18.08 9.04 -10.21
N PRO A 103 19.40 8.95 -10.45
CA PRO A 103 20.36 9.86 -9.84
C PRO A 103 20.06 11.32 -10.17
N VAL A 104 20.35 12.23 -9.25
CA VAL A 104 20.02 13.67 -9.40
C VAL A 104 20.68 14.30 -10.62
N ASP A 105 21.87 13.87 -10.97
CA ASP A 105 22.65 14.31 -12.16
C ASP A 105 22.07 13.78 -13.48
N GLU A 106 21.26 12.74 -13.46
CA GLU A 106 20.55 12.20 -14.61
C GLU A 106 19.12 12.77 -14.77
N TRP A 107 18.68 13.69 -13.89
CA TRP A 107 17.33 14.25 -13.99
C TRP A 107 17.16 15.10 -15.26
N SER A 108 16.24 14.69 -16.13
CA SER A 108 15.74 15.54 -17.20
C SER A 108 15.02 16.78 -16.64
N ASP A 109 14.78 17.79 -17.45
CA ASP A 109 13.98 18.95 -17.05
C ASP A 109 12.57 18.56 -16.58
N GLU A 110 11.99 17.53 -17.18
CA GLU A 110 10.69 17.01 -16.78
C GLU A 110 10.75 16.37 -15.38
N VAL A 111 11.70 15.49 -15.13
CA VAL A 111 11.91 14.84 -13.85
C VAL A 111 12.22 15.88 -12.77
N ARG A 112 13.04 16.89 -13.09
CA ARG A 112 13.35 17.98 -12.16
C ARG A 112 12.11 18.76 -11.75
N ARG A 113 11.24 19.12 -12.70
CA ARG A 113 9.98 19.79 -12.40
C ARG A 113 9.03 18.93 -11.54
N LEU A 114 9.10 17.61 -11.67
CA LEU A 114 8.27 16.68 -10.89
C LEU A 114 8.79 16.48 -9.46
N LEU A 115 10.10 16.32 -9.29
CA LEU A 115 10.70 15.93 -8.02
C LEU A 115 11.19 17.12 -7.18
N ASP A 116 11.54 18.22 -7.82
CA ASP A 116 12.02 19.45 -7.16
C ASP A 116 11.34 20.70 -7.77
N PRO A 117 10.01 20.84 -7.67
CA PRO A 117 9.28 21.95 -8.28
C PRO A 117 9.68 23.33 -7.74
N ASN A 118 10.30 23.37 -6.57
CA ASN A 118 10.74 24.62 -5.90
C ASN A 118 12.22 24.92 -6.10
N GLY A 119 12.95 24.11 -6.87
CA GLY A 119 14.37 24.33 -7.16
C GLY A 119 15.27 24.27 -5.94
N THR A 120 14.97 23.42 -4.98
CA THR A 120 15.73 23.32 -3.71
C THR A 120 17.08 22.64 -3.88
N GLY A 121 17.30 21.92 -4.98
CA GLY A 121 18.46 21.08 -5.24
C GLY A 121 18.58 19.86 -4.34
N ARG A 122 17.56 19.60 -3.50
CA ARG A 122 17.58 18.45 -2.59
C ARG A 122 17.05 17.20 -3.29
N PRO A 123 17.69 16.03 -3.08
CA PRO A 123 17.17 14.78 -3.62
C PRO A 123 15.79 14.49 -2.99
N ALA A 124 14.88 14.01 -3.83
CA ALA A 124 13.61 13.45 -3.37
C ALA A 124 13.85 12.09 -2.68
N LEU A 125 12.82 11.56 -2.02
CA LEU A 125 12.87 10.20 -1.48
C LEU A 125 13.08 9.17 -2.60
N ASN A 126 13.78 8.08 -2.31
CA ASN A 126 14.08 7.01 -3.26
C ASN A 126 12.83 6.50 -3.98
N LEU A 127 11.71 6.33 -3.27
CA LEU A 127 10.43 6.00 -3.89
C LEU A 127 10.07 6.93 -5.04
N TYR A 128 10.13 8.24 -4.82
CA TYR A 128 9.73 9.22 -5.83
C TYR A 128 10.70 9.25 -7.01
N MET A 129 11.99 9.12 -6.74
CA MET A 129 13.02 9.03 -7.78
C MET A 129 12.88 7.74 -8.61
N THR A 130 12.46 6.63 -8.00
CA THR A 130 12.17 5.39 -8.71
C THR A 130 10.93 5.53 -9.59
N LEU A 131 9.83 6.09 -9.06
CA LEU A 131 8.58 6.27 -9.81
C LEU A 131 8.68 7.32 -10.91
N ALA A 132 9.58 8.29 -10.79
CA ALA A 132 9.85 9.28 -11.84
C ALA A 132 10.48 8.68 -13.11
N ARG A 133 10.86 7.39 -13.10
CA ARG A 133 11.17 6.62 -14.33
C ARG A 133 9.95 6.45 -15.24
N HIS A 134 8.75 6.72 -14.72
CA HIS A 134 7.50 6.77 -15.46
C HIS A 134 6.77 8.11 -15.20
N PRO A 135 7.20 9.23 -15.83
CA PRO A 135 6.69 10.56 -15.50
C PRO A 135 5.19 10.73 -15.71
N THR A 136 4.63 10.12 -16.77
CA THR A 136 3.20 10.15 -17.09
C THR A 136 2.33 9.49 -16.01
N PHE A 137 2.81 8.41 -15.44
CA PHE A 137 2.19 7.73 -14.31
C PHE A 137 2.37 8.52 -13.00
N TYR A 138 3.59 9.00 -12.73
CA TYR A 138 3.93 9.65 -11.48
C TYR A 138 3.10 10.93 -11.24
N ARG A 139 2.81 11.70 -12.27
CA ARG A 139 2.13 13.00 -12.17
C ARG A 139 0.75 12.91 -11.52
N PRO A 140 -0.23 12.11 -12.02
CA PRO A 140 -1.53 11.94 -11.36
C PRO A 140 -1.40 11.26 -9.99
N ARG A 141 -0.45 10.36 -9.83
CA ARG A 141 -0.20 9.66 -8.58
C ARG A 141 0.27 10.60 -7.46
N ALA A 142 1.11 11.56 -7.79
CA ALA A 142 1.57 12.58 -6.85
C ALA A 142 0.40 13.42 -6.29
N VAL A 143 -0.63 13.71 -7.09
CA VAL A 143 -1.84 14.42 -6.65
C VAL A 143 -2.62 13.60 -5.62
N GLN A 144 -2.86 12.32 -5.90
CA GLN A 144 -3.55 11.43 -4.95
C GLN A 144 -2.77 11.28 -3.64
N SER A 145 -1.46 11.11 -3.73
CA SER A 145 -0.58 11.02 -2.57
C SER A 145 -0.58 12.33 -1.74
N ALA A 146 -0.63 13.49 -2.41
CA ALA A 146 -0.74 14.77 -1.75
C ALA A 146 -2.07 14.92 -0.99
N TYR A 147 -3.19 14.45 -1.58
CA TYR A 147 -4.48 14.47 -0.90
C TYR A 147 -4.42 13.73 0.44
N ILE A 148 -3.95 12.48 0.47
CA ILE A 148 -3.88 11.71 1.72
C ILE A 148 -3.03 12.43 2.77
N ARG A 149 -1.93 13.08 2.37
CA ARG A 149 -1.01 13.74 3.31
C ARG A 149 -1.50 15.08 3.83
N THR A 150 -2.18 15.86 3.02
CA THR A 150 -2.46 17.28 3.30
C THR A 150 -3.90 17.70 3.06
N GLY A 151 -4.69 16.91 2.35
CA GLY A 151 -6.10 17.21 2.02
C GLY A 151 -7.10 16.35 2.79
N SER A 152 -6.66 15.27 3.43
CA SER A 152 -7.50 14.38 4.23
C SER A 152 -8.12 15.12 5.43
N THR A 153 -9.35 14.75 5.76
CA THR A 153 -10.06 15.26 6.95
C THR A 153 -9.59 14.63 8.25
N LEU A 154 -8.82 13.53 8.19
CA LEU A 154 -8.31 12.85 9.37
C LEU A 154 -7.23 13.68 10.06
N ALA A 155 -7.28 13.70 11.40
CA ALA A 155 -6.18 14.23 12.21
C ALA A 155 -4.86 13.51 11.87
N GLY A 156 -3.76 14.25 11.89
CA GLY A 156 -2.44 13.71 11.53
C GLY A 156 -2.08 12.44 12.29
N ARG A 157 -2.30 12.43 13.61
CA ARG A 157 -2.07 11.26 14.46
C ARG A 157 -2.83 10.01 13.98
N VAL A 158 -4.12 10.16 13.67
CA VAL A 158 -4.97 9.07 13.19
C VAL A 158 -4.47 8.53 11.86
N ARG A 159 -4.14 9.43 10.96
CA ARG A 159 -3.58 9.07 9.65
C ARG A 159 -2.31 8.24 9.80
N GLU A 160 -1.39 8.66 10.68
CA GLU A 160 -0.14 7.92 10.89
C GLU A 160 -0.37 6.55 11.56
N ILE A 161 -1.35 6.40 12.47
CA ILE A 161 -1.74 5.09 13.02
C ILE A 161 -2.15 4.14 11.90
N LEU A 162 -3.03 4.58 10.99
CA LEU A 162 -3.51 3.77 9.87
C LEU A 162 -2.39 3.40 8.89
N ILE A 163 -1.54 4.37 8.54
CA ILE A 163 -0.41 4.16 7.61
C ILE A 163 0.62 3.21 8.19
N LEU A 164 1.03 3.41 9.43
CA LEU A 164 1.97 2.51 10.10
C LEU A 164 1.39 1.11 10.23
N ARG A 165 0.10 0.97 10.56
CA ARG A 165 -0.52 -0.35 10.65
C ARG A 165 -0.53 -1.08 9.33
N ILE A 166 -0.99 -0.46 8.26
CA ILE A 166 -1.02 -1.14 6.95
C ILE A 166 0.40 -1.40 6.41
N GLY A 167 1.34 -0.49 6.61
CA GLY A 167 2.74 -0.69 6.26
C GLY A 167 3.35 -1.91 6.96
N TRP A 168 3.03 -2.08 8.26
CA TRP A 168 3.42 -3.27 9.03
C TRP A 168 2.80 -4.55 8.49
N LEU A 169 1.50 -4.56 8.22
CA LEU A 169 0.77 -5.72 7.70
C LEU A 169 1.28 -6.17 6.33
N CYS A 170 1.61 -5.22 5.47
CA CYS A 170 2.21 -5.50 4.15
C CYS A 170 3.70 -5.85 4.20
N GLY A 171 4.35 -5.79 5.38
CA GLY A 171 5.79 -5.97 5.49
C GLY A 171 6.61 -4.88 4.77
N ALA A 172 6.06 -3.68 4.60
CA ALA A 172 6.70 -2.57 3.89
C ALA A 172 7.59 -1.76 4.83
N GLU A 173 8.81 -2.24 5.06
CA GLU A 173 9.77 -1.59 5.97
C GLU A 173 10.11 -0.16 5.52
N TYR A 174 10.14 0.10 4.21
CA TYR A 174 10.35 1.44 3.69
C TYR A 174 9.26 2.41 4.13
N GLU A 175 7.98 1.99 3.99
CA GLU A 175 6.84 2.80 4.39
C GLU A 175 6.84 3.07 5.89
N TRP A 176 7.05 2.02 6.68
CA TRP A 176 7.20 2.13 8.11
C TRP A 176 8.25 3.17 8.51
N ALA A 177 9.45 3.06 7.96
CA ALA A 177 10.59 3.91 8.28
C ALA A 177 10.34 5.41 7.97
N GLN A 178 9.60 5.71 6.91
CA GLN A 178 9.22 7.09 6.58
C GLN A 178 8.17 7.61 7.56
N HIS A 179 7.18 6.77 7.91
CA HIS A 179 6.02 7.17 8.72
C HIS A 179 6.26 7.14 10.22
N VAL A 180 7.25 6.42 10.75
CA VAL A 180 7.71 6.57 12.14
C VAL A 180 8.10 8.01 12.46
N ARG A 181 8.83 8.68 11.56
CA ARG A 181 9.19 10.09 11.75
C ARG A 181 8.00 11.04 11.66
N ALA A 182 7.07 10.73 10.77
CA ALA A 182 5.83 11.51 10.65
C ALA A 182 4.95 11.30 11.89
N GLY A 183 4.79 10.08 12.36
CA GLY A 183 4.05 9.75 13.56
C GLY A 183 4.56 10.44 14.81
N ARG A 184 5.89 10.51 15.01
CA ARG A 184 6.46 11.28 16.13
C ARG A 184 6.14 12.77 16.05
N ARG A 185 6.12 13.36 14.86
CA ARG A 185 5.70 14.76 14.69
C ARG A 185 4.22 14.98 15.03
N GLU A 186 3.42 13.96 14.82
CA GLU A 186 1.99 13.94 15.17
C GLU A 186 1.72 13.42 16.59
N GLY A 187 2.78 13.26 17.42
CA GLY A 187 2.68 12.93 18.83
C GLY A 187 2.60 11.45 19.18
N LEU A 188 2.87 10.53 18.23
CA LEU A 188 2.98 9.11 18.54
C LEU A 188 4.27 8.81 19.30
N THR A 189 4.16 8.07 20.41
CA THR A 189 5.30 7.57 21.18
C THR A 189 5.86 6.26 20.60
N ASP A 190 7.06 5.88 21.02
CA ASP A 190 7.67 4.62 20.59
C ASP A 190 6.88 3.40 21.10
N GLU A 191 6.29 3.49 22.31
CA GLU A 191 5.41 2.45 22.84
C GLU A 191 4.13 2.31 22.00
N GLU A 192 3.57 3.41 21.54
CA GLU A 192 2.40 3.39 20.66
C GLU A 192 2.75 2.81 19.28
N MET A 193 3.91 3.10 18.74
CA MET A 193 4.37 2.48 17.49
C MET A 193 4.56 0.96 17.62
N GLN A 194 5.11 0.50 18.76
CA GLN A 194 5.15 -0.94 19.05
C GLN A 194 3.75 -1.53 19.17
N ARG A 195 2.83 -0.80 19.81
CA ARG A 195 1.42 -1.21 19.94
C ARG A 195 0.72 -1.28 18.58
N ILE A 196 0.99 -0.33 17.67
CA ILE A 196 0.51 -0.39 16.28
C ILE A 196 0.99 -1.67 15.60
N ALA A 197 2.26 -2.05 15.75
CA ALA A 197 2.79 -3.29 15.19
C ALA A 197 2.12 -4.53 15.79
N LEU A 198 1.81 -4.54 17.08
CA LEU A 198 1.11 -5.63 17.77
C LEU A 198 -0.37 -5.76 17.38
N GLY A 199 -1.00 -4.65 16.97
CA GLY A 199 -2.37 -4.63 16.44
C GLY A 199 -3.45 -4.24 17.44
N ALA A 200 -4.70 -4.30 17.00
CA ALA A 200 -5.86 -3.79 17.74
C ALA A 200 -6.09 -4.44 19.12
N ARG A 201 -5.55 -5.64 19.35
CA ARG A 201 -5.71 -6.36 20.63
C ARG A 201 -4.61 -6.04 21.63
N ALA A 202 -3.61 -5.23 21.27
CA ALA A 202 -2.56 -4.83 22.19
C ALA A 202 -3.16 -4.01 23.35
N PRO A 203 -2.66 -4.21 24.59
CA PRO A 203 -3.18 -3.46 25.73
C PRO A 203 -2.84 -1.98 25.66
N GLY A 204 -3.69 -1.14 26.23
CA GLY A 204 -3.44 0.29 26.39
C GLY A 204 -3.92 1.18 25.24
N TRP A 205 -4.69 0.65 24.29
CA TRP A 205 -5.40 1.46 23.30
C TRP A 205 -6.57 2.24 23.94
N ASP A 206 -6.78 3.47 23.51
CA ASP A 206 -8.12 4.06 23.58
C ASP A 206 -9.07 3.20 22.71
N PRO A 207 -10.32 2.96 23.13
CA PRO A 207 -11.24 2.10 22.38
C PRO A 207 -11.44 2.53 20.92
N PHE A 208 -11.45 3.84 20.67
CA PHE A 208 -11.61 4.36 19.30
C PHE A 208 -10.35 4.16 18.45
N GLU A 209 -9.16 4.36 19.01
CA GLU A 209 -7.92 4.05 18.31
C GLU A 209 -7.77 2.55 18.02
N ALA A 210 -8.24 1.69 18.96
CA ALA A 210 -8.33 0.25 18.71
C ALA A 210 -9.24 -0.09 17.52
N ALA A 211 -10.38 0.62 17.38
CA ALA A 211 -11.28 0.44 16.24
C ALA A 211 -10.61 0.88 14.91
N LEU A 212 -9.81 1.94 14.90
CA LEU A 212 -9.03 2.36 13.73
C LEU A 212 -8.00 1.31 13.31
N VAL A 213 -7.24 0.78 14.27
CA VAL A 213 -6.26 -0.30 14.01
C VAL A 213 -6.97 -1.55 13.50
N ARG A 214 -8.12 -1.90 14.09
CA ARG A 214 -8.96 -3.04 13.65
C ARG A 214 -9.49 -2.82 12.24
N ALA A 215 -9.91 -1.62 11.86
CA ALA A 215 -10.33 -1.31 10.50
C ALA A 215 -9.20 -1.57 9.49
N ALA A 216 -7.97 -1.18 9.81
CA ALA A 216 -6.80 -1.49 8.97
C ALA A 216 -6.54 -3.00 8.88
N ASP A 217 -6.69 -3.75 9.98
CA ASP A 217 -6.57 -5.21 10.00
C ASP A 217 -7.62 -5.89 9.11
N GLU A 218 -8.88 -5.45 9.22
CA GLU A 218 -10.00 -5.98 8.44
C GLU A 218 -9.85 -5.66 6.94
N LEU A 219 -9.50 -4.42 6.60
CA LEU A 219 -9.23 -4.01 5.23
C LEU A 219 -8.09 -4.82 4.61
N HIS A 220 -7.02 -5.11 5.38
CA HIS A 220 -5.92 -5.92 4.87
C HIS A 220 -6.28 -7.39 4.66
N ARG A 221 -7.05 -7.98 5.58
CA ARG A 221 -7.39 -9.41 5.60
C ARG A 221 -8.58 -9.73 4.71
N ASP A 222 -9.63 -8.91 4.77
CA ASP A 222 -10.96 -9.21 4.23
C ASP A 222 -11.38 -8.26 3.08
N ASP A 223 -10.56 -7.25 2.76
CA ASP A 223 -10.84 -6.19 1.79
C ASP A 223 -12.12 -5.41 2.10
N THR A 224 -12.55 -5.36 3.36
CA THR A 224 -13.74 -4.64 3.82
C THR A 224 -13.64 -4.36 5.31
N ILE A 225 -14.36 -3.35 5.79
CA ILE A 225 -14.58 -3.09 7.20
C ILE A 225 -15.88 -3.80 7.61
N THR A 226 -15.86 -4.53 8.74
CA THR A 226 -17.08 -5.15 9.29
C THR A 226 -18.07 -4.08 9.78
N LEU A 227 -19.37 -4.40 9.76
CA LEU A 227 -20.40 -3.48 10.25
C LEU A 227 -20.13 -3.04 11.70
N ALA A 228 -19.67 -3.95 12.56
CA ALA A 228 -19.37 -3.62 13.95
C ALA A 228 -18.26 -2.56 14.07
N THR A 229 -17.18 -2.71 13.31
CA THR A 229 -16.09 -1.72 13.30
C THR A 229 -16.53 -0.41 12.62
N TRP A 230 -17.31 -0.51 11.55
CA TRP A 230 -17.88 0.66 10.88
C TRP A 230 -18.76 1.49 11.82
N ASP A 231 -19.69 0.85 12.56
CA ASP A 231 -20.59 1.53 13.49
C ASP A 231 -19.84 2.21 14.64
N GLU A 232 -18.76 1.58 15.16
CA GLU A 232 -17.91 2.19 16.17
C GLU A 232 -17.22 3.47 15.65
N LEU A 233 -16.72 3.44 14.40
CA LEU A 233 -16.10 4.60 13.77
C LEU A 233 -17.13 5.67 13.45
N ALA A 234 -18.30 5.30 12.90
CA ALA A 234 -19.39 6.21 12.54
C ALA A 234 -20.01 6.92 13.76
N ALA A 235 -19.84 6.39 14.97
CA ALA A 235 -20.26 7.06 16.19
C ALA A 235 -19.51 8.38 16.46
N ARG A 236 -18.33 8.57 15.85
CA ARG A 236 -17.49 9.77 16.03
C ARG A 236 -17.14 10.48 14.73
N TYR A 237 -17.12 9.76 13.60
CA TYR A 237 -16.67 10.27 12.31
C TYR A 237 -17.82 10.60 11.38
N SER A 238 -17.67 11.67 10.63
CA SER A 238 -18.47 12.00 9.48
C SER A 238 -18.24 11.01 8.33
N GLU A 239 -19.13 11.01 7.34
CA GLU A 239 -18.96 10.20 6.12
C GLU A 239 -17.64 10.48 5.41
N GLN A 240 -17.18 11.74 5.38
CA GLN A 240 -15.90 12.10 4.77
C GLN A 240 -14.72 11.49 5.52
N GLU A 241 -14.73 11.53 6.85
CA GLU A 241 -13.68 10.91 7.66
C GLU A 241 -13.67 9.39 7.50
N LEU A 242 -14.85 8.75 7.42
CA LEU A 242 -14.96 7.31 7.15
C LEU A 242 -14.40 6.95 5.76
N ILE A 243 -14.68 7.76 4.74
CA ILE A 243 -14.09 7.61 3.42
C ILE A 243 -12.56 7.73 3.51
N ASP A 244 -12.06 8.73 4.24
CA ASP A 244 -10.63 8.97 4.39
C ASP A 244 -9.91 7.85 5.16
N VAL A 245 -10.57 7.19 6.13
CA VAL A 245 -10.03 5.96 6.76
C VAL A 245 -9.76 4.89 5.72
N VAL A 246 -10.77 4.56 4.90
CA VAL A 246 -10.66 3.51 3.87
C VAL A 246 -9.64 3.90 2.80
N VAL A 247 -9.70 5.13 2.29
CA VAL A 247 -8.78 5.64 1.26
C VAL A 247 -7.34 5.67 1.75
N THR A 248 -7.11 6.02 3.02
CA THR A 248 -5.77 6.03 3.61
C THR A 248 -5.19 4.62 3.66
N VAL A 249 -5.90 3.66 4.25
CA VAL A 249 -5.43 2.28 4.36
C VAL A 249 -5.23 1.64 2.99
N ALA A 250 -6.21 1.75 2.10
CA ALA A 250 -6.17 1.15 0.78
C ALA A 250 -5.08 1.78 -0.10
N GLY A 251 -4.92 3.11 -0.05
CA GLY A 251 -3.88 3.83 -0.76
C GLY A 251 -2.47 3.46 -0.31
N TYR A 252 -2.26 3.30 0.99
CA TYR A 252 -0.95 2.90 1.52
C TYR A 252 -0.68 1.39 1.38
N ARG A 253 -1.70 0.53 1.31
CA ARG A 253 -1.54 -0.86 0.87
C ARG A 253 -0.99 -0.91 -0.57
N MET A 254 -1.55 -0.12 -1.49
CA MET A 254 -1.07 -0.02 -2.86
C MET A 254 0.38 0.46 -2.94
N VAL A 255 0.75 1.50 -2.19
CA VAL A 255 2.14 2.00 -2.13
C VAL A 255 3.07 0.92 -1.58
N SER A 256 2.67 0.21 -0.52
CA SER A 256 3.43 -0.88 0.08
C SER A 256 3.74 -2.00 -0.91
N MET A 257 2.75 -2.40 -1.74
CA MET A 257 2.95 -3.38 -2.81
C MET A 257 4.02 -2.93 -3.82
N ALA A 258 3.99 -1.67 -4.18
CA ALA A 258 4.97 -1.10 -5.11
C ALA A 258 6.37 -1.03 -4.48
N LEU A 259 6.49 -0.51 -3.27
CA LEU A 259 7.76 -0.42 -2.53
C LEU A 259 8.44 -1.79 -2.39
N ASN A 260 7.67 -2.78 -1.97
CA ASN A 260 8.16 -4.14 -1.80
C ASN A 260 8.59 -4.74 -3.15
N SER A 261 7.74 -4.62 -4.18
CA SER A 261 7.98 -5.24 -5.49
C SER A 261 9.12 -4.58 -6.27
N LEU A 262 9.25 -3.26 -6.16
CA LEU A 262 10.35 -2.51 -6.79
C LEU A 262 11.65 -2.59 -5.99
N GLY A 263 11.57 -3.01 -4.72
CA GLY A 263 12.72 -3.12 -3.83
C GLY A 263 13.28 -1.77 -3.39
N ALA A 264 12.41 -0.80 -3.10
CA ALA A 264 12.84 0.51 -2.65
C ALA A 264 13.76 0.40 -1.42
N GLN A 265 14.96 0.94 -1.51
CA GLN A 265 15.96 0.92 -0.44
C GLN A 265 15.78 2.11 0.47
N LEU A 266 15.96 1.89 1.78
CA LEU A 266 15.93 2.96 2.78
C LEU A 266 17.03 3.98 2.55
N GLU A 267 16.72 5.24 2.75
CA GLU A 267 17.73 6.28 2.88
C GLU A 267 18.56 6.01 4.15
N PRO A 268 19.80 6.52 4.21
CA PRO A 268 20.61 6.48 5.42
C PRO A 268 19.83 7.04 6.62
N ASP A 269 20.07 6.50 7.81
CA ASP A 269 19.50 6.95 9.10
C ASP A 269 17.98 6.75 9.25
N ARG A 270 17.37 5.83 8.48
CA ARG A 270 15.97 5.43 8.67
C ARG A 270 15.85 4.28 9.65
N GLU A 271 14.85 4.40 10.52
CA GLU A 271 14.52 3.35 11.48
C GLU A 271 13.84 2.18 10.79
N ARG A 272 14.25 0.98 11.16
CA ARG A 272 13.65 -0.27 10.68
C ARG A 272 12.43 -0.65 11.50
N PHE A 273 11.79 -1.74 11.12
CA PHE A 273 10.74 -2.35 11.91
C PHE A 273 11.17 -2.58 13.37
N PRO A 274 10.27 -2.36 14.34
CA PRO A 274 10.56 -2.68 15.73
C PRO A 274 10.75 -4.20 15.90
N ASN A 275 11.67 -4.57 16.80
CA ASN A 275 11.78 -5.95 17.22
C ASN A 275 10.73 -6.25 18.30
N ILE A 276 9.59 -6.81 17.88
CA ILE A 276 8.48 -7.18 18.80
C ILE A 276 8.49 -8.67 19.20
N GLY A 277 9.62 -9.36 19.06
CA GLY A 277 9.71 -10.79 19.25
C GLY A 277 9.26 -11.60 18.02
N SER A 278 9.35 -12.92 18.09
CA SER A 278 8.89 -13.79 16.99
C SER A 278 7.40 -13.58 16.73
N ARG A 279 7.05 -13.25 15.50
CA ARG A 279 5.68 -13.17 14.98
C ARG A 279 5.01 -14.54 14.95
#